data_a630f849d5c410b7289bf3c8ba22a982
#
_entry.id   a630f849d5c410b7289bf3c8ba22a982
#
_cell.length_a   1.000
_cell.length_b   1.000
_cell.length_c   1.000
_cell.angle_alpha   90.00
_cell.angle_beta   90.00
_cell.angle_gamma   90.00
#
_symmetry.space_group_name_H-M   'P 1'
#
loop_
_entity.id
_entity.type
_entity.pdbx_description
1 polymer ?
#
loop_
_entity_poly.entity_id
_entity_poly.type
_entity_poly.pdbx_seq_one_letter_code
_entity_poly.pdbx_strand_id
1 'polypeptide(L)'
;MKIFKSVVAYFILTLSLLTIQNDVFAQKNTDGHAALVELFKEWRKFEKPPLLNGVSNYTIAGFNMRQPEFLKLRTRLSQIDTIGWPIKNKVDWRIVWAEMNGYDFNRQILKPWQRDPAFYKLLYTERSDVPAHEGPTNHMAIDLWKYSFPLSSSDKQSLMSSLKAIPAFNSQAKLNLTGNAKELWVAGIRDIQTQSEELADILNKPGSANDAALAEVVNNAIVSTNSLVSWLEKESAKKTGPSGIGKENYNWYQKNVHLVPLTWDDQVMLLKRELTRAWTSLKLEEHRNRALAPLPLANTPEVFNALQEKSFQSLLEFLNTQDILTIRPYFDSAMRAHKVDFVTEKNRNFFQITTAFDPRPLYSHFYHWFELARMDKEPLENEIRRSPLLYNIFDTRNEGLATSVEEIFMQAGAYDKNPRVNEIVHIMLAQRAARGLGSLYAHANMLSMEEAGKIH
;
A
#
# COMPACT_ATOMS: atom_id res chain seq x y z
N MET A 1 -11.36 21.39 68.87
CA MET A 1 -10.56 20.19 68.53
C MET A 1 -11.33 19.03 67.95
N LYS A 2 -12.61 18.80 68.33
CA LYS A 2 -13.43 17.72 67.74
C LYS A 2 -13.89 17.99 66.27
N ILE A 3 -14.18 19.23 65.88
CA ILE A 3 -14.62 19.60 64.53
C ILE A 3 -13.51 19.44 63.51
N PHE A 4 -12.26 19.73 63.85
CA PHE A 4 -11.10 19.61 62.97
C PHE A 4 -10.78 18.14 62.61
N LYS A 5 -10.97 17.20 63.54
CA LYS A 5 -10.78 15.77 63.30
C LYS A 5 -11.83 15.17 62.33
N SER A 6 -13.07 15.65 62.38
CA SER A 6 -14.11 15.19 61.47
C SER A 6 -13.91 15.69 60.01
N VAL A 7 -13.44 16.93 59.82
CA VAL A 7 -13.17 17.49 58.47
C VAL A 7 -11.98 16.78 57.82
N VAL A 8 -10.92 16.46 58.57
CA VAL A 8 -9.76 15.71 58.06
C VAL A 8 -10.13 14.27 57.68
N ALA A 9 -11.00 13.61 58.48
CA ALA A 9 -11.46 12.26 58.21
C ALA A 9 -12.34 12.22 56.94
N TYR A 10 -13.20 13.21 56.70
CA TYR A 10 -13.99 13.33 55.46
C TYR A 10 -13.11 13.63 54.26
N PHE A 11 -12.07 14.43 54.37
CA PHE A 11 -11.15 14.74 53.29
C PHE A 11 -10.30 13.53 52.88
N ILE A 12 -9.85 12.73 53.87
CA ILE A 12 -9.11 11.47 53.59
C ILE A 12 -10.03 10.42 52.96
N LEU A 13 -11.31 10.33 53.41
CA LEU A 13 -12.26 9.38 52.84
C LEU A 13 -12.65 9.73 51.41
N THR A 14 -12.81 11.02 51.07
CA THR A 14 -13.09 11.48 49.69
C THR A 14 -11.87 11.33 48.81
N LEU A 15 -10.64 11.53 49.30
CA LEU A 15 -9.42 11.31 48.52
C LEU A 15 -9.20 9.82 48.22
N SER A 16 -9.46 8.93 49.19
CA SER A 16 -9.36 7.48 48.99
C SER A 16 -10.43 6.93 48.05
N LEU A 17 -11.63 7.48 48.08
CA LEU A 17 -12.70 7.13 47.11
C LEU A 17 -12.38 7.59 45.70
N LEU A 18 -11.75 8.76 45.51
CA LEU A 18 -11.28 9.26 44.22
C LEU A 18 -10.12 8.44 43.65
N THR A 19 -9.20 7.97 44.50
CA THR A 19 -8.12 7.08 44.07
C THR A 19 -8.63 5.70 43.68
N ILE A 20 -9.54 5.11 44.45
CA ILE A 20 -10.17 3.81 44.14
C ILE A 20 -10.98 3.89 42.83
N GLN A 21 -11.73 4.98 42.59
CA GLN A 21 -12.41 5.17 41.33
C GLN A 21 -11.45 5.28 40.14
N ASN A 22 -10.36 6.02 40.30
CA ASN A 22 -9.36 6.13 39.23
C ASN A 22 -8.67 4.79 38.93
N ASP A 23 -8.35 4.01 39.96
CA ASP A 23 -7.73 2.69 39.79
C ASP A 23 -8.70 1.68 39.13
N VAL A 24 -9.97 1.69 39.50
CA VAL A 24 -11.01 0.84 38.87
C VAL A 24 -11.24 1.24 37.43
N PHE A 25 -11.26 2.55 37.11
CA PHE A 25 -11.35 3.03 35.73
C PHE A 25 -10.10 2.69 34.91
N ALA A 26 -8.93 2.84 35.50
CA ALA A 26 -7.67 2.48 34.83
C ALA A 26 -7.57 0.99 34.56
N GLN A 27 -7.93 0.14 35.52
CA GLN A 27 -7.94 -1.32 35.38
C GLN A 27 -8.98 -1.77 34.34
N LYS A 28 -10.20 -1.24 34.36
CA LYS A 28 -11.22 -1.54 33.36
C LYS A 28 -10.82 -1.12 31.95
N ASN A 29 -10.06 -0.01 31.82
CA ASN A 29 -9.54 0.46 30.54
C ASN A 29 -8.39 -0.41 30.00
N THR A 30 -7.52 -0.93 30.87
CA THR A 30 -6.46 -1.87 30.49
C THR A 30 -7.04 -3.22 30.07
N ASP A 31 -8.00 -3.74 30.78
CA ASP A 31 -8.67 -4.99 30.46
C ASP A 31 -9.41 -4.93 29.11
N GLY A 32 -10.09 -3.80 28.82
CA GLY A 32 -10.79 -3.60 27.57
C GLY A 32 -9.86 -3.50 26.36
N HIS A 33 -8.72 -2.84 26.48
CA HIS A 33 -7.73 -2.75 25.39
C HIS A 33 -7.02 -4.10 25.18
N ALA A 34 -6.71 -4.84 26.25
CA ALA A 34 -6.16 -6.18 26.14
C ALA A 34 -7.13 -7.12 25.40
N ALA A 35 -8.44 -7.03 25.70
CA ALA A 35 -9.49 -7.79 24.97
C ALA A 35 -9.53 -7.41 23.48
N LEU A 36 -9.30 -6.15 23.13
CA LEU A 36 -9.21 -5.71 21.72
C LEU A 36 -7.99 -6.35 21.04
N VAL A 37 -6.83 -6.39 21.68
CA VAL A 37 -5.61 -7.00 21.11
C VAL A 37 -5.83 -8.51 20.87
N GLU A 38 -6.45 -9.23 21.82
CA GLU A 38 -6.76 -10.64 21.64
C GLU A 38 -7.79 -10.86 20.51
N LEU A 39 -8.83 -10.02 20.43
CA LEU A 39 -9.77 -10.03 19.31
C LEU A 39 -9.06 -9.80 17.96
N PHE A 40 -8.08 -8.89 17.92
CA PHE A 40 -7.29 -8.63 16.71
C PHE A 40 -6.47 -9.86 16.29
N LYS A 41 -5.84 -10.57 17.24
CA LYS A 41 -5.12 -11.83 16.95
C LYS A 41 -6.04 -12.89 16.34
N GLU A 42 -7.24 -13.06 16.93
CA GLU A 42 -8.24 -13.97 16.39
C GLU A 42 -8.71 -13.53 14.99
N TRP A 43 -8.92 -12.22 14.79
CA TRP A 43 -9.23 -11.64 13.50
C TRP A 43 -8.15 -11.96 12.46
N ARG A 44 -6.88 -11.73 12.78
CA ARG A 44 -5.75 -12.01 11.86
C ARG A 44 -5.64 -13.49 11.50
N LYS A 45 -6.00 -14.38 12.43
CA LYS A 45 -6.09 -15.82 12.15
C LYS A 45 -7.28 -16.14 11.26
N PHE A 46 -8.44 -15.55 11.56
CA PHE A 46 -9.66 -15.74 10.77
C PHE A 46 -9.48 -15.22 9.34
N GLU A 47 -8.84 -14.10 9.14
CA GLU A 47 -8.68 -13.44 7.84
C GLU A 47 -8.04 -14.38 6.79
N LYS A 48 -7.13 -15.24 7.19
CA LYS A 48 -6.53 -16.27 6.32
C LYS A 48 -7.56 -17.35 5.98
N PRO A 49 -7.92 -17.51 4.68
CA PRO A 49 -8.86 -18.57 4.29
C PRO A 49 -8.27 -19.97 4.57
N PRO A 50 -9.11 -20.96 4.93
CA PRO A 50 -8.66 -22.33 4.98
C PRO A 50 -8.21 -22.81 3.60
N LEU A 51 -7.36 -23.83 3.57
CA LEU A 51 -6.91 -24.38 2.29
C LEU A 51 -7.96 -25.30 1.68
N LEU A 52 -8.11 -25.21 0.36
CA LEU A 52 -8.85 -26.13 -0.50
C LEU A 52 -7.91 -26.58 -1.62
N ASN A 53 -7.65 -27.86 -1.73
CA ASN A 53 -6.70 -28.42 -2.71
C ASN A 53 -5.29 -27.77 -2.64
N GLY A 54 -4.84 -27.45 -1.43
CA GLY A 54 -3.51 -26.87 -1.19
C GLY A 54 -3.41 -25.35 -1.39
N VAL A 55 -4.50 -24.67 -1.74
CA VAL A 55 -4.55 -23.21 -1.93
C VAL A 55 -5.64 -22.55 -1.09
N SER A 56 -5.48 -21.29 -0.79
CA SER A 56 -6.48 -20.49 -0.04
C SER A 56 -7.86 -20.55 -0.72
N ASN A 57 -8.89 -20.89 0.05
CA ASN A 57 -10.24 -21.06 -0.46
C ASN A 57 -10.97 -19.73 -0.62
N TYR A 58 -10.95 -19.17 -1.82
CA TYR A 58 -11.69 -17.97 -2.20
C TYR A 58 -12.98 -18.30 -2.99
N THR A 59 -13.55 -19.49 -2.81
CA THR A 59 -14.85 -19.81 -3.40
C THR A 59 -15.99 -19.12 -2.67
N ILE A 60 -17.12 -18.92 -3.34
CA ILE A 60 -18.36 -18.39 -2.73
C ILE A 60 -18.77 -19.26 -1.54
N ALA A 61 -18.68 -20.59 -1.69
CA ALA A 61 -19.00 -21.53 -0.61
C ALA A 61 -18.06 -21.34 0.60
N GLY A 62 -16.76 -21.13 0.36
CA GLY A 62 -15.77 -20.83 1.40
C GLY A 62 -16.11 -19.56 2.19
N PHE A 63 -16.48 -18.48 1.49
CA PHE A 63 -16.92 -17.25 2.14
C PHE A 63 -18.20 -17.43 2.94
N ASN A 64 -19.20 -18.11 2.38
CA ASN A 64 -20.47 -18.35 3.07
C ASN A 64 -20.30 -19.18 4.34
N MET A 65 -19.45 -20.20 4.30
CA MET A 65 -19.15 -21.05 5.47
C MET A 65 -18.51 -20.26 6.61
N ARG A 66 -17.67 -19.26 6.30
CA ARG A 66 -16.95 -18.42 7.28
C ARG A 66 -17.78 -17.25 7.82
N GLN A 67 -18.88 -16.92 7.17
CA GLN A 67 -19.70 -15.75 7.53
C GLN A 67 -20.19 -15.74 9.00
N PRO A 68 -20.66 -16.86 9.59
CA PRO A 68 -21.09 -16.86 11.00
C PRO A 68 -19.95 -16.51 11.97
N GLU A 69 -18.71 -16.97 11.69
CA GLU A 69 -17.55 -16.66 12.52
C GLU A 69 -17.16 -15.17 12.40
N PHE A 70 -17.15 -14.65 11.19
CA PHE A 70 -16.96 -13.21 10.97
C PHE A 70 -17.94 -12.36 11.77
N LEU A 71 -19.23 -12.69 11.72
CA LEU A 71 -20.26 -11.95 12.46
C LEU A 71 -20.04 -12.01 13.97
N LYS A 72 -19.57 -13.14 14.52
CA LYS A 72 -19.20 -13.25 15.94
C LYS A 72 -18.05 -12.30 16.30
N LEU A 73 -16.99 -12.25 15.49
CA LEU A 73 -15.86 -11.35 15.71
C LEU A 73 -16.31 -9.89 15.67
N ARG A 74 -17.12 -9.53 14.69
CA ARG A 74 -17.66 -8.19 14.52
C ARG A 74 -18.58 -7.77 15.69
N THR A 75 -19.41 -8.69 16.18
CA THR A 75 -20.27 -8.45 17.36
C THR A 75 -19.40 -8.22 18.60
N ARG A 76 -18.38 -9.04 18.83
CA ARG A 76 -17.47 -8.86 19.97
C ARG A 76 -16.76 -7.51 19.90
N LEU A 77 -16.32 -7.07 18.72
CA LEU A 77 -15.72 -5.74 18.56
C LEU A 77 -16.71 -4.62 18.94
N SER A 78 -17.97 -4.72 18.53
CA SER A 78 -19.00 -3.73 18.85
C SER A 78 -19.38 -3.69 20.34
N GLN A 79 -19.14 -4.76 21.08
CA GLN A 79 -19.39 -4.87 22.52
C GLN A 79 -18.25 -4.30 23.38
N ILE A 80 -17.09 -3.98 22.79
CA ILE A 80 -15.99 -3.34 23.51
C ILE A 80 -16.36 -1.89 23.79
N ASP A 81 -16.56 -1.58 25.07
CA ASP A 81 -16.80 -0.20 25.52
C ASP A 81 -15.50 0.61 25.50
N THR A 82 -15.48 1.63 24.66
CA THR A 82 -14.34 2.55 24.50
C THR A 82 -14.48 3.86 25.27
N ILE A 83 -15.55 4.00 26.10
CA ILE A 83 -15.78 5.20 26.94
C ILE A 83 -14.63 5.32 27.93
N GLY A 84 -14.07 6.51 28.06
CA GLY A 84 -12.94 6.77 28.95
C GLY A 84 -11.57 6.29 28.45
N TRP A 85 -11.49 5.60 27.31
CA TRP A 85 -10.20 5.18 26.77
C TRP A 85 -9.33 6.37 26.35
N PRO A 86 -8.00 6.27 26.51
CA PRO A 86 -7.05 7.20 25.88
C PRO A 86 -7.24 7.20 24.35
N ILE A 87 -6.95 8.33 23.73
CA ILE A 87 -7.09 8.49 22.26
C ILE A 87 -6.34 7.39 21.50
N LYS A 88 -5.12 7.05 21.93
CA LYS A 88 -4.31 6.00 21.30
C LYS A 88 -5.04 4.65 21.22
N ASN A 89 -5.77 4.26 22.28
CA ASN A 89 -6.50 3.00 22.35
C ASN A 89 -7.79 3.05 21.51
N LYS A 90 -8.46 4.22 21.44
CA LYS A 90 -9.60 4.45 20.54
C LYS A 90 -9.19 4.36 19.08
N VAL A 91 -7.98 4.82 18.74
CA VAL A 91 -7.41 4.67 17.40
C VAL A 91 -7.21 3.20 17.07
N ASP A 92 -6.68 2.39 18.00
CA ASP A 92 -6.50 0.95 17.78
C ASP A 92 -7.85 0.25 17.52
N TRP A 93 -8.88 0.57 18.30
CA TRP A 93 -10.23 0.04 18.06
C TRP A 93 -10.74 0.43 16.65
N ARG A 94 -10.52 1.69 16.25
CA ARG A 94 -10.95 2.19 14.94
C ARG A 94 -10.21 1.48 13.80
N ILE A 95 -8.93 1.16 13.98
CA ILE A 95 -8.15 0.39 13.01
C ILE A 95 -8.75 -1.01 12.83
N VAL A 96 -9.01 -1.74 13.91
CA VAL A 96 -9.61 -3.08 13.83
C VAL A 96 -11.00 -3.03 13.19
N TRP A 97 -11.79 -2.01 13.53
CA TRP A 97 -13.10 -1.79 12.93
C TRP A 97 -13.01 -1.53 11.42
N ALA A 98 -12.06 -0.73 10.98
CA ALA A 98 -11.84 -0.44 9.57
C ALA A 98 -11.39 -1.68 8.78
N GLU A 99 -10.50 -2.50 9.35
CA GLU A 99 -10.06 -3.77 8.75
C GLU A 99 -11.23 -4.73 8.54
N MET A 100 -12.07 -4.93 9.57
CA MET A 100 -13.25 -5.78 9.45
C MET A 100 -14.25 -5.23 8.41
N ASN A 101 -14.40 -3.91 8.31
CA ASN A 101 -15.21 -3.29 7.26
C ASN A 101 -14.65 -3.54 5.87
N GLY A 102 -13.32 -3.44 5.70
CA GLY A 102 -12.65 -3.71 4.44
C GLY A 102 -12.87 -5.14 3.96
N TYR A 103 -12.74 -6.12 4.86
CA TYR A 103 -13.05 -7.53 4.57
C TYR A 103 -14.50 -7.70 4.10
N ASP A 104 -15.46 -7.13 4.85
CA ASP A 104 -16.88 -7.27 4.52
C ASP A 104 -17.24 -6.57 3.20
N PHE A 105 -16.64 -5.41 2.95
CA PHE A 105 -16.81 -4.69 1.69
C PHE A 105 -16.22 -5.48 0.50
N ASN A 106 -15.04 -6.05 0.66
CA ASN A 106 -14.44 -6.91 -0.36
C ASN A 106 -15.32 -8.12 -0.66
N ARG A 107 -15.89 -8.74 0.40
CA ARG A 107 -16.78 -9.88 0.25
C ARG A 107 -18.10 -9.53 -0.44
N GLN A 108 -18.67 -8.38 -0.15
CA GLN A 108 -20.02 -8.02 -0.63
C GLN A 108 -20.01 -7.22 -1.93
N ILE A 109 -19.08 -6.29 -2.09
CA ILE A 109 -19.09 -5.26 -3.13
C ILE A 109 -17.97 -5.45 -4.12
N LEU A 110 -16.71 -5.38 -3.68
CA LEU A 110 -15.55 -5.47 -4.58
C LEU A 110 -15.46 -6.83 -5.25
N LYS A 111 -15.58 -7.92 -4.47
CA LYS A 111 -15.48 -9.31 -4.93
C LYS A 111 -14.29 -9.53 -5.87
N PRO A 112 -13.05 -9.16 -5.48
CA PRO A 112 -11.91 -9.18 -6.38
C PRO A 112 -11.67 -10.58 -6.96
N TRP A 113 -11.89 -11.64 -6.18
CA TRP A 113 -11.77 -13.02 -6.65
C TRP A 113 -12.76 -13.39 -7.76
N GLN A 114 -13.86 -12.65 -7.96
CA GLN A 114 -14.85 -12.86 -9.03
C GLN A 114 -14.70 -11.90 -10.19
N ARG A 115 -14.21 -10.69 -9.94
CA ARG A 115 -14.25 -9.59 -10.90
C ARG A 115 -12.91 -9.27 -11.53
N ASP A 116 -11.82 -9.56 -10.82
CA ASP A 116 -10.49 -9.07 -11.17
C ASP A 116 -9.48 -10.22 -11.34
N PRO A 117 -9.03 -10.51 -12.56
CA PRO A 117 -7.99 -11.51 -12.78
C PRO A 117 -6.67 -11.21 -12.06
N ALA A 118 -6.32 -9.93 -11.82
CA ALA A 118 -5.12 -9.54 -11.08
C ALA A 118 -5.10 -10.09 -9.65
N PHE A 119 -6.27 -10.38 -9.06
CA PHE A 119 -6.36 -11.07 -7.75
C PHE A 119 -5.62 -12.42 -7.72
N TYR A 120 -5.44 -13.06 -8.87
CA TYR A 120 -4.77 -14.35 -9.01
C TYR A 120 -3.28 -14.26 -9.36
N LYS A 121 -2.72 -13.04 -9.45
CA LYS A 121 -1.27 -12.85 -9.48
C LYS A 121 -0.70 -13.24 -8.10
N LEU A 122 0.30 -14.10 -8.10
CA LEU A 122 0.95 -14.59 -6.87
C LEU A 122 2.39 -14.11 -6.74
N LEU A 123 3.12 -13.96 -7.85
CA LEU A 123 4.54 -13.67 -7.82
C LEU A 123 4.78 -12.15 -7.81
N TYR A 124 5.61 -11.70 -6.85
CA TYR A 124 6.05 -10.32 -6.71
C TYR A 124 7.57 -10.26 -6.66
N THR A 125 8.17 -9.66 -7.65
CA THR A 125 9.63 -9.58 -7.81
C THR A 125 10.26 -8.44 -7.02
N GLU A 126 9.46 -7.42 -6.69
CA GLU A 126 9.88 -6.23 -5.95
C GLU A 126 9.05 -6.04 -4.68
N ARG A 127 9.63 -5.42 -3.68
CA ARG A 127 8.91 -5.02 -2.48
C ARG A 127 8.00 -3.85 -2.81
N SER A 128 6.75 -3.92 -2.34
CA SER A 128 5.83 -2.77 -2.40
C SER A 128 6.30 -1.65 -1.46
N ASP A 129 6.03 -0.42 -1.82
CA ASP A 129 6.26 0.80 -1.03
C ASP A 129 5.20 1.02 0.07
N VAL A 130 4.18 0.17 0.10
CA VAL A 130 3.21 0.05 1.19
C VAL A 130 3.42 -1.24 1.98
N PRO A 131 3.00 -1.34 3.26
CA PRO A 131 3.23 -2.52 4.09
C PRO A 131 2.60 -3.82 3.58
N ALA A 132 1.52 -3.73 2.80
CA ALA A 132 0.92 -4.83 2.05
C ALA A 132 1.27 -4.70 0.56
N HIS A 133 0.64 -5.50 -0.30
CA HIS A 133 0.75 -5.34 -1.74
C HIS A 133 -0.27 -4.32 -2.24
N GLU A 134 0.09 -3.55 -3.26
CA GLU A 134 -0.86 -2.76 -4.01
C GLU A 134 -1.82 -3.65 -4.81
N GLY A 135 -3.06 -3.14 -5.00
CA GLY A 135 -4.08 -3.84 -5.78
C GLY A 135 -4.80 -4.95 -5.01
N PRO A 136 -5.40 -5.90 -5.71
CA PRO A 136 -6.16 -6.98 -5.10
C PRO A 136 -5.24 -7.92 -4.31
N THR A 137 -5.44 -8.00 -3.00
CA THR A 137 -4.59 -8.77 -2.10
C THR A 137 -5.16 -10.15 -1.80
N ASN A 138 -4.31 -11.18 -1.83
CA ASN A 138 -4.62 -12.53 -1.40
C ASN A 138 -3.54 -13.08 -0.44
N HIS A 139 -3.84 -14.20 0.23
CA HIS A 139 -2.92 -14.81 1.20
C HIS A 139 -1.95 -15.83 0.59
N MET A 140 -1.82 -15.86 -0.74
CA MET A 140 -0.95 -16.80 -1.46
C MET A 140 0.26 -16.10 -2.11
N ALA A 141 0.45 -14.80 -1.86
CA ALA A 141 1.53 -14.01 -2.45
C ALA A 141 2.91 -14.65 -2.19
N ILE A 142 3.73 -14.66 -3.23
CA ILE A 142 5.09 -15.17 -3.26
C ILE A 142 6.03 -13.99 -3.45
N ASP A 143 6.64 -13.55 -2.36
CA ASP A 143 7.57 -12.42 -2.35
C ASP A 143 8.96 -12.87 -2.84
N LEU A 144 9.18 -12.92 -4.15
CA LEU A 144 10.44 -13.36 -4.74
C LEU A 144 11.62 -12.49 -4.32
N TRP A 145 11.38 -11.22 -4.07
CA TRP A 145 12.38 -10.27 -3.57
C TRP A 145 12.99 -10.63 -2.20
N LYS A 146 12.36 -11.54 -1.43
CA LYS A 146 12.90 -12.05 -0.16
C LYS A 146 13.97 -13.15 -0.35
N TYR A 147 14.10 -13.70 -1.54
CA TYR A 147 15.01 -14.79 -1.84
C TYR A 147 16.32 -14.27 -2.45
N SER A 148 17.45 -14.75 -1.93
CA SER A 148 18.75 -14.48 -2.50
C SER A 148 19.22 -15.64 -3.39
N PHE A 149 19.66 -15.34 -4.60
CA PHE A 149 20.17 -16.34 -5.55
C PHE A 149 21.71 -16.33 -5.59
N PRO A 150 22.38 -17.51 -5.57
CA PRO A 150 21.80 -18.87 -5.56
C PRO A 150 21.06 -19.18 -4.25
N LEU A 151 19.93 -19.90 -4.37
CA LEU A 151 19.07 -20.24 -3.24
C LEU A 151 19.79 -21.15 -2.23
N SER A 152 19.58 -20.91 -0.93
CA SER A 152 19.88 -21.90 0.10
C SER A 152 18.93 -23.12 -0.03
N SER A 153 19.31 -24.26 0.56
CA SER A 153 18.44 -25.45 0.52
C SER A 153 17.04 -25.22 1.13
N SER A 154 16.97 -24.43 2.22
CA SER A 154 15.71 -24.05 2.86
C SER A 154 14.87 -23.13 1.99
N ASP A 155 15.49 -22.10 1.39
CA ASP A 155 14.81 -21.15 0.52
C ASP A 155 14.30 -21.83 -0.74
N LYS A 156 15.10 -22.71 -1.33
CA LYS A 156 14.67 -23.54 -2.46
C LYS A 156 13.43 -24.35 -2.13
N GLN A 157 13.44 -25.08 -1.00
CA GLN A 157 12.29 -25.86 -0.58
C GLN A 157 11.04 -25.00 -0.37
N SER A 158 11.19 -23.84 0.28
CA SER A 158 10.13 -22.87 0.53
C SER A 158 9.55 -22.32 -0.79
N LEU A 159 10.41 -21.84 -1.68
CA LEU A 159 10.00 -21.29 -2.97
C LEU A 159 9.30 -22.34 -3.83
N MET A 160 9.88 -23.54 -3.96
CA MET A 160 9.27 -24.64 -4.70
C MET A 160 7.90 -25.03 -4.13
N SER A 161 7.75 -25.05 -2.81
CA SER A 161 6.46 -25.32 -2.16
C SER A 161 5.40 -24.28 -2.54
N SER A 162 5.77 -23.01 -2.54
CA SER A 162 4.89 -21.90 -2.92
C SER A 162 4.54 -21.93 -4.41
N LEU A 163 5.52 -22.16 -5.29
CA LEU A 163 5.29 -22.24 -6.73
C LEU A 163 4.37 -23.42 -7.14
N LYS A 164 4.43 -24.54 -6.42
CA LYS A 164 3.55 -25.70 -6.64
C LYS A 164 2.05 -25.38 -6.43
N ALA A 165 1.74 -24.30 -5.71
CA ALA A 165 0.36 -23.87 -5.49
C ALA A 165 -0.25 -23.15 -6.72
N ILE A 166 0.58 -22.58 -7.61
CA ILE A 166 0.11 -21.76 -8.75
C ILE A 166 -0.89 -22.52 -9.65
N PRO A 167 -0.66 -23.77 -10.09
CA PRO A 167 -1.62 -24.49 -10.93
C PRO A 167 -3.00 -24.68 -10.30
N ALA A 168 -3.04 -25.01 -9.01
CA ALA A 168 -4.30 -25.18 -8.28
C ALA A 168 -5.04 -23.84 -8.11
N PHE A 169 -4.31 -22.75 -7.84
CA PHE A 169 -4.87 -21.41 -7.71
C PHE A 169 -5.41 -20.89 -9.04
N ASN A 170 -4.69 -21.09 -10.14
CA ASN A 170 -5.15 -20.79 -11.50
C ASN A 170 -6.40 -21.57 -11.88
N SER A 171 -6.51 -22.82 -11.44
CA SER A 171 -7.72 -23.63 -11.63
C SER A 171 -8.91 -23.05 -10.86
N GLN A 172 -8.68 -22.60 -9.62
CA GLN A 172 -9.70 -21.91 -8.82
C GLN A 172 -10.11 -20.58 -9.48
N ALA A 173 -9.17 -19.85 -10.10
CA ALA A 173 -9.45 -18.61 -10.84
C ALA A 173 -10.50 -18.83 -11.93
N LYS A 174 -10.33 -19.87 -12.75
CA LYS A 174 -11.27 -20.19 -13.85
C LYS A 174 -12.69 -20.51 -13.37
N LEU A 175 -12.82 -21.02 -12.14
CA LEU A 175 -14.13 -21.28 -11.53
C LEU A 175 -14.75 -20.02 -10.90
N ASN A 176 -13.94 -19.17 -10.34
CA ASN A 176 -14.41 -18.02 -9.57
C ASN A 176 -14.66 -16.77 -10.44
N LEU A 177 -13.88 -16.54 -11.50
CA LEU A 177 -13.92 -15.34 -12.33
C LEU A 177 -15.17 -15.29 -13.22
N THR A 178 -16.31 -15.03 -12.59
CA THR A 178 -17.63 -14.95 -13.23
C THR A 178 -18.11 -13.52 -13.42
N GLY A 179 -17.44 -12.54 -12.82
CA GLY A 179 -17.84 -11.13 -12.86
C GLY A 179 -17.72 -10.53 -14.27
N ASN A 180 -18.50 -9.46 -14.48
CA ASN A 180 -18.51 -8.71 -15.74
C ASN A 180 -17.91 -7.30 -15.49
N ALA A 181 -16.57 -7.20 -15.47
CA ALA A 181 -15.83 -5.96 -15.22
C ALA A 181 -14.74 -5.77 -16.27
N LYS A 182 -15.10 -5.16 -17.41
CA LYS A 182 -14.27 -5.10 -18.62
C LYS A 182 -12.84 -4.63 -18.37
N GLU A 183 -12.69 -3.47 -17.74
CA GLU A 183 -11.38 -2.84 -17.56
C GLU A 183 -10.48 -3.61 -16.58
N LEU A 184 -11.06 -4.20 -15.52
CA LEU A 184 -10.31 -5.07 -14.61
C LEU A 184 -9.79 -6.32 -15.31
N TRP A 185 -10.57 -6.87 -16.26
CA TRP A 185 -10.11 -8.02 -17.03
C TRP A 185 -8.97 -7.65 -17.99
N VAL A 186 -9.04 -6.50 -18.66
CA VAL A 186 -7.95 -6.02 -19.53
C VAL A 186 -6.66 -5.84 -18.74
N ALA A 187 -6.73 -5.15 -17.59
CA ALA A 187 -5.56 -4.94 -16.74
C ALA A 187 -5.04 -6.26 -16.15
N GLY A 188 -5.94 -7.09 -15.60
CA GLY A 188 -5.55 -8.33 -14.95
C GLY A 188 -4.98 -9.39 -15.89
N ILE A 189 -5.38 -9.42 -17.17
CA ILE A 189 -4.72 -10.27 -18.19
C ILE A 189 -3.25 -9.90 -18.30
N ARG A 190 -2.94 -8.61 -18.41
CA ARG A 190 -1.55 -8.13 -18.46
C ARG A 190 -0.76 -8.55 -17.21
N ASP A 191 -1.36 -8.43 -16.02
CA ASP A 191 -0.70 -8.80 -14.78
C ASP A 191 -0.40 -10.31 -14.69
N ILE A 192 -1.30 -11.17 -15.22
CA ILE A 192 -1.06 -12.62 -15.30
C ILE A 192 -0.04 -12.96 -16.39
N GLN A 193 0.01 -12.24 -17.51
CA GLN A 193 1.07 -12.37 -18.52
C GLN A 193 2.44 -12.02 -17.94
N THR A 194 2.55 -10.89 -17.24
CA THR A 194 3.77 -10.49 -16.53
C THR A 194 4.23 -11.58 -15.54
N GLN A 195 3.31 -12.19 -14.79
CA GLN A 195 3.67 -13.32 -13.91
C GLN A 195 4.31 -14.48 -14.67
N SER A 196 3.87 -14.78 -15.90
CA SER A 196 4.50 -15.84 -16.70
C SER A 196 5.95 -15.50 -17.09
N GLU A 197 6.20 -14.24 -17.43
CA GLU A 197 7.55 -13.74 -17.72
C GLU A 197 8.43 -13.76 -16.49
N GLU A 198 7.95 -13.26 -15.36
CA GLU A 198 8.63 -13.26 -14.08
C GLU A 198 8.98 -14.70 -13.59
N LEU A 199 8.10 -15.67 -13.84
CA LEU A 199 8.37 -17.08 -13.57
C LEU A 199 9.51 -17.61 -14.43
N ALA A 200 9.54 -17.27 -15.72
CA ALA A 200 10.62 -17.68 -16.62
C ALA A 200 11.96 -17.09 -16.18
N ASP A 201 11.99 -15.87 -15.67
CA ASP A 201 13.18 -15.22 -15.17
C ASP A 201 13.81 -15.91 -13.95
N ILE A 202 13.04 -16.67 -13.18
CA ILE A 202 13.58 -17.50 -12.10
C ILE A 202 14.64 -18.48 -12.64
N LEU A 203 14.42 -19.04 -13.82
CA LEU A 203 15.35 -19.99 -14.44
C LEU A 203 16.68 -19.34 -14.89
N ASN A 204 16.67 -18.02 -15.08
CA ASN A 204 17.85 -17.24 -15.44
C ASN A 204 18.67 -16.78 -14.22
N LYS A 205 18.17 -16.97 -12.99
CA LYS A 205 18.86 -16.56 -11.78
C LYS A 205 20.06 -17.45 -11.48
N PRO A 206 21.11 -16.95 -10.81
CA PRO A 206 22.28 -17.74 -10.44
C PRO A 206 21.91 -19.03 -9.70
N GLY A 207 22.46 -20.16 -10.15
CA GLY A 207 22.21 -21.48 -9.54
C GLY A 207 20.89 -22.16 -9.94
N SER A 208 19.99 -21.46 -10.67
CA SER A 208 18.69 -22.03 -11.07
C SER A 208 18.73 -22.84 -12.36
N ALA A 209 19.57 -22.45 -13.32
CA ALA A 209 19.60 -23.04 -14.68
C ALA A 209 19.88 -24.55 -14.70
N ASN A 210 20.65 -25.07 -13.75
CA ASN A 210 21.03 -26.50 -13.65
C ASN A 210 20.21 -27.27 -12.60
N ASP A 211 19.21 -26.66 -12.00
CA ASP A 211 18.34 -27.28 -10.99
C ASP A 211 17.10 -27.89 -11.62
N ALA A 212 17.19 -29.16 -12.02
CA ALA A 212 16.10 -29.85 -12.70
C ALA A 212 14.78 -29.86 -11.88
N ALA A 213 14.87 -29.99 -10.55
CA ALA A 213 13.67 -30.01 -9.70
C ALA A 213 13.00 -28.64 -9.61
N LEU A 214 13.77 -27.56 -9.50
CA LEU A 214 13.25 -26.21 -9.56
C LEU A 214 12.68 -25.90 -10.95
N ALA A 215 13.39 -26.26 -12.01
CA ALA A 215 12.95 -26.04 -13.38
C ALA A 215 11.61 -26.75 -13.69
N GLU A 216 11.43 -27.97 -13.21
CA GLU A 216 10.14 -28.69 -13.36
C GLU A 216 8.98 -27.90 -12.72
N VAL A 217 9.16 -27.46 -11.48
CA VAL A 217 8.11 -26.71 -10.74
C VAL A 217 7.80 -25.37 -11.40
N VAL A 218 8.84 -24.64 -11.82
CA VAL A 218 8.68 -23.36 -12.52
C VAL A 218 7.96 -23.56 -13.86
N ASN A 219 8.39 -24.54 -14.66
CA ASN A 219 7.75 -24.82 -15.95
C ASN A 219 6.27 -25.21 -15.81
N ASN A 220 5.92 -26.00 -14.78
CA ASN A 220 4.52 -26.34 -14.49
C ASN A 220 3.71 -25.09 -14.12
N ALA A 221 4.28 -24.16 -13.37
CA ALA A 221 3.66 -22.89 -13.03
C ALA A 221 3.47 -22.01 -14.29
N ILE A 222 4.48 -21.92 -15.17
CA ILE A 222 4.40 -21.19 -16.46
C ILE A 222 3.30 -21.78 -17.36
N VAL A 223 3.28 -23.08 -17.56
CA VAL A 223 2.26 -23.75 -18.40
C VAL A 223 0.86 -23.45 -17.88
N SER A 224 0.67 -23.55 -16.57
CA SER A 224 -0.63 -23.26 -15.95
C SER A 224 -1.01 -21.77 -16.07
N THR A 225 -0.05 -20.87 -15.89
CA THR A 225 -0.28 -19.42 -16.02
C THR A 225 -0.64 -19.04 -17.44
N ASN A 226 0.07 -19.57 -18.44
CA ASN A 226 -0.25 -19.36 -19.87
C ASN A 226 -1.62 -19.94 -20.25
N SER A 227 -1.99 -21.09 -19.67
CA SER A 227 -3.34 -21.64 -19.84
C SER A 227 -4.42 -20.76 -19.21
N LEU A 228 -4.13 -20.08 -18.11
CA LEU A 228 -5.03 -19.09 -17.52
C LEU A 228 -5.13 -17.86 -18.42
N VAL A 229 -4.02 -17.30 -18.90
CA VAL A 229 -3.99 -16.17 -19.85
C VAL A 229 -4.87 -16.45 -21.06
N SER A 230 -4.64 -17.59 -21.76
CA SER A 230 -5.41 -17.93 -22.95
C SER A 230 -6.92 -18.07 -22.68
N TRP A 231 -7.28 -18.58 -21.48
CA TRP A 231 -8.67 -18.64 -21.05
C TRP A 231 -9.24 -17.24 -20.78
N LEU A 232 -8.48 -16.38 -20.09
CA LEU A 232 -8.88 -15.01 -19.79
C LEU A 232 -9.10 -14.19 -21.06
N GLU A 233 -8.20 -14.29 -22.04
CA GLU A 233 -8.31 -13.61 -23.33
C GLU A 233 -9.60 -14.00 -24.07
N LYS A 234 -9.91 -15.29 -24.10
CA LYS A 234 -11.14 -15.78 -24.71
C LYS A 234 -12.40 -15.27 -23.98
N GLU A 235 -12.38 -15.27 -22.65
CA GLU A 235 -13.53 -14.84 -21.85
C GLU A 235 -13.67 -13.31 -21.81
N SER A 236 -12.57 -12.55 -21.96
CA SER A 236 -12.57 -11.09 -21.92
C SER A 236 -13.46 -10.46 -22.98
N ALA A 237 -13.58 -11.07 -24.16
CA ALA A 237 -14.47 -10.59 -25.22
C ALA A 237 -15.94 -10.50 -24.81
N LYS A 238 -16.34 -11.24 -23.76
CA LYS A 238 -17.70 -11.24 -23.21
C LYS A 238 -17.91 -10.21 -22.10
N LYS A 239 -16.84 -9.52 -21.66
CA LYS A 239 -16.88 -8.59 -20.53
C LYS A 239 -17.16 -7.18 -21.03
N THR A 240 -18.30 -6.66 -20.67
CA THR A 240 -18.81 -5.36 -21.14
C THR A 240 -19.25 -4.44 -19.98
N GLY A 241 -19.29 -4.98 -18.77
CA GLY A 241 -19.82 -4.27 -17.60
C GLY A 241 -18.81 -3.30 -16.97
N PRO A 242 -19.30 -2.47 -16.05
CA PRO A 242 -18.49 -1.45 -15.39
C PRO A 242 -17.48 -2.09 -14.44
N SER A 243 -16.31 -1.49 -14.36
CA SER A 243 -15.23 -1.92 -13.46
C SER A 243 -15.17 -1.12 -12.15
N GLY A 244 -15.60 0.13 -12.16
CA GLY A 244 -15.72 0.95 -10.97
C GLY A 244 -16.83 0.47 -10.03
N ILE A 245 -16.79 0.95 -8.79
CA ILE A 245 -17.76 0.60 -7.74
C ILE A 245 -18.88 1.63 -7.58
N GLY A 246 -18.79 2.75 -8.30
CA GLY A 246 -19.73 3.88 -8.19
C GLY A 246 -19.42 4.79 -6.98
N LYS A 247 -19.93 6.01 -7.04
CA LYS A 247 -19.67 7.05 -6.04
C LYS A 247 -20.10 6.68 -4.63
N GLU A 248 -21.27 6.05 -4.46
CA GLU A 248 -21.81 5.70 -3.14
C GLU A 248 -20.92 4.69 -2.42
N ASN A 249 -20.54 3.61 -3.12
CA ASN A 249 -19.65 2.60 -2.57
C ASN A 249 -18.24 3.16 -2.33
N TYR A 250 -17.75 4.04 -3.21
CA TYR A 250 -16.49 4.74 -3.05
C TYR A 250 -16.50 5.59 -1.77
N ASN A 251 -17.53 6.42 -1.57
CA ASN A 251 -17.69 7.24 -0.37
C ASN A 251 -17.77 6.41 0.90
N TRP A 252 -18.50 5.28 0.84
CA TRP A 252 -18.59 4.38 1.98
C TRP A 252 -17.21 3.78 2.33
N TYR A 253 -16.47 3.33 1.33
CA TYR A 253 -15.14 2.74 1.51
C TYR A 253 -14.14 3.75 2.08
N GLN A 254 -14.09 4.95 1.51
CA GLN A 254 -13.23 6.04 2.01
C GLN A 254 -13.50 6.32 3.50
N LYS A 255 -14.76 6.49 3.86
CA LYS A 255 -15.14 6.82 5.24
C LYS A 255 -14.92 5.69 6.23
N ASN A 256 -15.21 4.44 5.84
CA ASN A 256 -15.33 3.32 6.78
C ASN A 256 -14.14 2.35 6.74
N VAL A 257 -13.31 2.40 5.72
CA VAL A 257 -12.12 1.56 5.56
C VAL A 257 -10.85 2.41 5.56
N HIS A 258 -10.75 3.39 4.68
CA HIS A 258 -9.59 4.30 4.63
C HIS A 258 -9.62 5.39 5.72
N LEU A 259 -10.74 5.55 6.40
CA LEU A 259 -10.96 6.57 7.43
C LEU A 259 -10.73 8.02 6.92
N VAL A 260 -10.94 8.23 5.63
CA VAL A 260 -10.87 9.53 4.97
C VAL A 260 -12.27 10.15 4.95
N PRO A 261 -12.46 11.33 5.55
CA PRO A 261 -13.79 11.95 5.69
C PRO A 261 -14.28 12.65 4.41
N LEU A 262 -13.47 12.64 3.34
CA LEU A 262 -13.78 13.34 2.09
C LEU A 262 -14.62 12.43 1.17
N THR A 263 -15.68 13.01 0.61
CA THR A 263 -16.48 12.36 -0.42
C THR A 263 -15.78 12.36 -1.77
N TRP A 264 -16.29 11.60 -2.73
CA TRP A 264 -15.82 11.63 -4.11
C TRP A 264 -15.86 13.06 -4.71
N ASP A 265 -16.96 13.78 -4.47
CA ASP A 265 -17.12 15.15 -4.98
C ASP A 265 -16.15 16.12 -4.31
N ASP A 266 -15.89 15.99 -2.99
CA ASP A 266 -14.85 16.76 -2.28
C ASP A 266 -13.46 16.50 -2.88
N GLN A 267 -13.13 15.24 -3.14
CA GLN A 267 -11.83 14.86 -3.69
C GLN A 267 -11.66 15.38 -5.12
N VAL A 268 -12.69 15.32 -5.97
CA VAL A 268 -12.66 15.92 -7.31
C VAL A 268 -12.44 17.44 -7.25
N MET A 269 -13.13 18.12 -6.34
CA MET A 269 -12.95 19.56 -6.14
C MET A 269 -11.52 19.91 -5.72
N LEU A 270 -10.99 19.17 -4.74
CA LEU A 270 -9.61 19.34 -4.27
C LEU A 270 -8.58 19.09 -5.36
N LEU A 271 -8.70 17.98 -6.10
CA LEU A 271 -7.75 17.65 -7.17
C LEU A 271 -7.79 18.64 -8.33
N LYS A 272 -8.96 19.17 -8.69
CA LYS A 272 -9.05 20.27 -9.68
C LYS A 272 -8.35 21.52 -9.20
N ARG A 273 -8.53 21.86 -7.93
CA ARG A 273 -7.83 23.00 -7.31
C ARG A 273 -6.32 22.78 -7.30
N GLU A 274 -5.86 21.59 -6.90
CA GLU A 274 -4.43 21.25 -6.85
C GLU A 274 -3.81 21.22 -8.24
N LEU A 275 -4.50 20.71 -9.24
CA LEU A 275 -4.04 20.75 -10.64
C LEU A 275 -3.83 22.21 -11.10
N THR A 276 -4.81 23.08 -10.85
CA THR A 276 -4.72 24.50 -11.19
C THR A 276 -3.60 25.20 -10.42
N ARG A 277 -3.45 24.89 -9.12
CA ARG A 277 -2.39 25.42 -8.27
C ARG A 277 -1.01 25.00 -8.78
N ALA A 278 -0.83 23.72 -9.08
CA ALA A 278 0.44 23.18 -9.56
C ALA A 278 0.85 23.83 -10.90
N TRP A 279 -0.07 23.95 -11.87
CA TRP A 279 0.18 24.64 -13.13
C TRP A 279 0.53 26.13 -12.96
N THR A 280 -0.19 26.82 -12.10
CA THR A 280 0.10 28.25 -11.81
C THR A 280 1.46 28.41 -11.16
N SER A 281 1.78 27.56 -10.17
CA SER A 281 3.08 27.58 -9.50
C SER A 281 4.23 27.25 -10.46
N LEU A 282 4.04 26.24 -11.35
CA LEU A 282 5.01 25.93 -12.39
C LEU A 282 5.30 27.16 -13.29
N LYS A 283 4.25 27.83 -13.78
CA LYS A 283 4.44 29.00 -14.63
C LYS A 283 5.14 30.16 -13.92
N LEU A 284 4.90 30.33 -12.62
CA LEU A 284 5.62 31.31 -11.82
C LEU A 284 7.09 30.93 -11.61
N GLU A 285 7.41 29.67 -11.35
CA GLU A 285 8.80 29.22 -11.24
C GLU A 285 9.54 29.29 -12.58
N GLU A 286 8.95 28.88 -13.68
CA GLU A 286 9.51 29.05 -15.02
C GLU A 286 9.85 30.54 -15.30
N HIS A 287 8.95 31.45 -14.90
CA HIS A 287 9.19 32.87 -15.07
C HIS A 287 10.31 33.40 -14.17
N ARG A 288 10.36 32.98 -12.90
CA ARG A 288 11.44 33.35 -11.96
C ARG A 288 12.79 32.85 -12.46
N ASN A 289 12.83 31.65 -12.96
CA ASN A 289 14.05 30.93 -13.39
C ASN A 289 14.42 31.23 -14.86
N ARG A 290 13.71 32.08 -15.58
CA ARG A 290 13.89 32.29 -17.03
C ARG A 290 15.31 32.69 -17.45
N ALA A 291 16.09 33.29 -16.55
CA ALA A 291 17.48 33.65 -16.79
C ALA A 291 18.49 32.56 -16.44
N LEU A 292 18.05 31.49 -15.79
CA LEU A 292 18.91 30.36 -15.42
C LEU A 292 19.02 29.35 -16.59
N ALA A 293 20.17 28.71 -16.68
CA ALA A 293 20.35 27.63 -17.64
C ALA A 293 19.33 26.50 -17.39
N PRO A 294 18.85 25.81 -18.43
CA PRO A 294 18.04 24.60 -18.27
C PRO A 294 18.77 23.53 -17.45
N LEU A 295 17.98 22.67 -16.77
CA LEU A 295 18.55 21.51 -16.11
C LEU A 295 19.24 20.59 -17.14
N PRO A 296 20.45 20.12 -16.86
CA PRO A 296 21.12 19.16 -17.73
C PRO A 296 20.40 17.83 -17.70
N LEU A 297 20.35 17.15 -18.84
CA LEU A 297 19.75 15.82 -18.95
C LEU A 297 20.83 14.75 -18.85
N ALA A 298 20.71 13.82 -17.93
CA ALA A 298 21.60 12.67 -17.78
C ALA A 298 21.24 11.59 -18.82
N ASN A 299 21.99 11.54 -19.92
CA ASN A 299 21.74 10.68 -21.08
C ASN A 299 22.63 9.43 -21.16
N THR A 300 23.56 9.24 -20.23
CA THR A 300 24.36 8.01 -20.14
C THR A 300 24.27 7.39 -18.76
N PRO A 301 24.49 6.07 -18.63
CA PRO A 301 24.49 5.40 -17.34
C PRO A 301 25.47 6.02 -16.32
N GLU A 302 26.66 6.43 -16.76
CA GLU A 302 27.70 7.00 -15.91
C GLU A 302 27.26 8.34 -15.32
N VAL A 303 26.73 9.24 -16.18
CA VAL A 303 26.26 10.56 -15.77
C VAL A 303 25.05 10.42 -14.84
N PHE A 304 24.12 9.51 -15.18
CA PHE A 304 22.93 9.26 -14.37
C PHE A 304 23.28 8.69 -12.99
N ASN A 305 24.18 7.71 -12.93
CA ASN A 305 24.63 7.12 -11.66
C ASN A 305 25.35 8.14 -10.76
N ALA A 306 26.21 8.99 -11.35
CA ALA A 306 26.86 10.07 -10.60
C ALA A 306 25.86 11.11 -10.08
N LEU A 307 24.83 11.45 -10.88
CA LEU A 307 23.75 12.35 -10.48
C LEU A 307 22.94 11.77 -9.33
N GLN A 308 22.58 10.50 -9.37
CA GLN A 308 21.87 9.81 -8.30
C GLN A 308 22.68 9.83 -6.99
N GLU A 309 23.96 9.47 -7.04
CA GLU A 309 24.81 9.44 -5.86
C GLU A 309 24.89 10.82 -5.19
N LYS A 310 25.12 11.87 -5.98
CA LYS A 310 25.08 13.25 -5.49
C LYS A 310 23.73 13.63 -4.90
N SER A 311 22.65 13.13 -5.48
CA SER A 311 21.29 13.42 -5.02
C SER A 311 20.99 12.76 -3.68
N PHE A 312 21.41 11.50 -3.47
CA PHE A 312 21.30 10.83 -2.18
C PHE A 312 22.05 11.58 -1.08
N GLN A 313 23.31 11.92 -1.33
CA GLN A 313 24.14 12.67 -0.37
C GLN A 313 23.51 14.03 -0.03
N SER A 314 23.11 14.78 -1.06
CA SER A 314 22.50 16.11 -0.89
C SER A 314 21.19 16.07 -0.12
N LEU A 315 20.34 15.06 -0.35
CA LEU A 315 19.06 14.93 0.35
C LEU A 315 19.28 14.55 1.82
N LEU A 316 20.15 13.59 2.11
CA LEU A 316 20.46 13.20 3.49
C LEU A 316 21.13 14.34 4.27
N GLU A 317 22.06 15.08 3.65
CA GLU A 317 22.66 16.26 4.24
C GLU A 317 21.60 17.33 4.56
N PHE A 318 20.69 17.60 3.63
CA PHE A 318 19.57 18.51 3.83
C PHE A 318 18.69 18.09 5.02
N LEU A 319 18.24 16.84 5.04
CA LEU A 319 17.38 16.33 6.12
C LEU A 319 18.06 16.42 7.48
N ASN A 320 19.36 16.12 7.54
CA ASN A 320 20.14 16.16 8.78
C ASN A 320 20.39 17.59 9.27
N THR A 321 20.66 18.54 8.35
CA THR A 321 20.97 19.92 8.70
C THR A 321 19.75 20.77 9.03
N GLN A 322 18.60 20.46 8.43
CA GLN A 322 17.36 21.21 8.64
C GLN A 322 16.51 20.67 9.80
N ASP A 323 16.89 19.53 10.38
CA ASP A 323 16.15 18.86 11.49
C ASP A 323 14.64 18.70 11.22
N ILE A 324 14.29 18.45 9.94
CA ILE A 324 12.89 18.27 9.51
C ILE A 324 12.38 16.89 9.94
N LEU A 325 13.27 15.88 9.84
CA LEU A 325 13.00 14.51 10.22
C LEU A 325 14.09 13.98 11.14
N THR A 326 13.72 13.16 12.11
CA THR A 326 14.71 12.43 12.91
C THR A 326 15.39 11.38 12.02
N ILE A 327 16.62 11.64 11.60
CA ILE A 327 17.39 10.72 10.77
C ILE A 327 17.81 9.49 11.56
N ARG A 328 17.56 8.31 10.98
CA ARG A 328 17.96 7.01 11.52
C ARG A 328 19.14 6.44 10.73
N PRO A 329 20.01 5.63 11.36
CA PRO A 329 21.20 5.08 10.68
C PRO A 329 20.88 4.24 9.43
N TYR A 330 19.68 3.69 9.33
CA TYR A 330 19.24 2.86 8.22
C TYR A 330 18.58 3.64 7.07
N PHE A 331 18.38 4.96 7.15
CA PHE A 331 17.71 5.73 6.10
C PHE A 331 18.49 5.75 4.79
N ASP A 332 19.81 5.93 4.84
CA ASP A 332 20.65 5.89 3.64
C ASP A 332 20.51 4.53 2.90
N SER A 333 20.65 3.42 3.63
CA SER A 333 20.52 2.09 3.03
C SER A 333 19.10 1.81 2.52
N ALA A 334 18.06 2.28 3.22
CA ALA A 334 16.67 2.12 2.79
C ALA A 334 16.40 2.87 1.47
N MET A 335 16.92 4.08 1.32
CA MET A 335 16.78 4.86 0.09
C MET A 335 17.54 4.23 -1.08
N ARG A 336 18.80 3.81 -0.84
CA ARG A 336 19.66 3.23 -1.87
C ARG A 336 19.21 1.86 -2.36
N ALA A 337 18.48 1.11 -1.54
CA ALA A 337 17.89 -0.18 -1.94
C ALA A 337 16.85 -0.04 -3.08
N HIS A 338 16.31 1.17 -3.27
CA HIS A 338 15.32 1.49 -4.31
C HIS A 338 15.86 2.46 -5.36
N LYS A 339 17.17 2.41 -5.59
CA LYS A 339 17.83 3.19 -6.63
C LYS A 339 17.19 2.91 -8.00
N VAL A 340 16.86 3.99 -8.72
CA VAL A 340 16.30 3.90 -10.06
C VAL A 340 17.35 3.48 -11.08
N ASP A 341 17.04 2.54 -11.95
CA ASP A 341 17.91 2.14 -13.03
C ASP A 341 17.90 3.15 -14.18
N PHE A 342 19.07 3.25 -14.88
CA PHE A 342 19.14 4.06 -16.08
C PHE A 342 18.28 3.47 -17.20
N VAL A 343 17.44 4.30 -17.79
CA VAL A 343 16.64 3.94 -18.97
C VAL A 343 16.93 4.91 -20.10
N THR A 344 17.09 4.40 -21.31
CA THR A 344 17.30 5.23 -22.51
C THR A 344 16.09 6.12 -22.78
N GLU A 345 16.32 7.32 -23.28
CA GLU A 345 15.33 8.40 -23.42
C GLU A 345 13.97 7.94 -24.00
N LYS A 346 14.00 7.20 -25.11
CA LYS A 346 12.78 6.73 -25.79
C LYS A 346 11.91 5.75 -25.00
N ASN A 347 12.49 5.12 -23.96
CA ASN A 347 11.83 4.09 -23.15
C ASN A 347 11.44 4.60 -21.76
N ARG A 348 11.73 5.87 -21.44
CA ARG A 348 11.46 6.47 -20.13
C ARG A 348 9.97 6.68 -19.92
N ASN A 349 9.49 6.24 -18.78
CA ASN A 349 8.20 6.69 -18.26
C ASN A 349 8.33 8.08 -17.63
N PHE A 350 7.23 8.63 -17.14
CA PHE A 350 7.17 9.96 -16.55
C PHE A 350 8.21 10.19 -15.42
N PHE A 351 8.31 9.27 -14.46
CA PHE A 351 9.24 9.38 -13.34
C PHE A 351 10.70 9.23 -13.79
N GLN A 352 10.97 8.38 -14.76
CA GLN A 352 12.31 8.22 -15.34
C GLN A 352 12.74 9.44 -16.16
N ILE A 353 11.79 10.17 -16.76
CA ILE A 353 12.07 11.47 -17.39
C ILE A 353 12.48 12.48 -16.32
N THR A 354 11.67 12.63 -15.27
CA THR A 354 11.96 13.62 -14.20
C THR A 354 13.28 13.34 -13.50
N THR A 355 13.58 12.07 -13.18
CA THR A 355 14.83 11.66 -12.53
C THR A 355 16.07 11.85 -13.41
N ALA A 356 15.91 11.83 -14.73
CA ALA A 356 17.04 12.10 -15.64
C ALA A 356 17.47 13.57 -15.63
N PHE A 357 16.61 14.51 -15.20
CA PHE A 357 16.98 15.89 -14.95
C PHE A 357 17.47 16.13 -13.53
N ASP A 358 16.71 15.69 -12.53
CA ASP A 358 17.10 15.70 -11.12
C ASP A 358 16.30 14.64 -10.33
N PRO A 359 16.96 13.65 -9.72
CA PRO A 359 16.27 12.59 -8.99
C PRO A 359 15.73 13.03 -7.61
N ARG A 360 16.20 14.15 -7.03
CA ARG A 360 15.87 14.55 -5.66
C ARG A 360 14.37 14.71 -5.39
N PRO A 361 13.54 15.26 -6.30
CA PRO A 361 12.10 15.30 -6.09
C PRO A 361 11.47 13.91 -5.91
N LEU A 362 11.86 12.92 -6.72
CA LEU A 362 11.40 11.55 -6.54
C LEU A 362 11.97 10.92 -5.27
N TYR A 363 13.25 11.18 -4.95
CA TYR A 363 13.87 10.62 -3.73
C TYR A 363 13.34 11.25 -2.44
N SER A 364 12.77 12.43 -2.47
CA SER A 364 12.00 12.94 -1.34
C SER A 364 10.73 12.11 -1.07
N HIS A 365 10.10 11.60 -2.12
CA HIS A 365 8.99 10.66 -2.03
C HIS A 365 9.38 9.32 -1.36
N PHE A 366 10.66 8.95 -1.37
CA PHE A 366 11.16 7.74 -0.69
C PHE A 366 11.00 7.77 0.83
N TYR A 367 10.32 8.77 1.38
CA TYR A 367 9.91 8.79 2.78
C TYR A 367 9.15 7.52 3.19
N HIS A 368 8.33 6.93 2.31
CA HIS A 368 7.67 5.65 2.59
C HIS A 368 8.66 4.50 2.80
N TRP A 369 9.81 4.47 2.11
CA TRP A 369 10.86 3.49 2.34
C TRP A 369 11.53 3.66 3.70
N PHE A 370 11.66 4.91 4.18
CA PHE A 370 12.12 5.17 5.55
C PHE A 370 11.12 4.64 6.57
N GLU A 371 9.82 4.84 6.36
CA GLU A 371 8.78 4.32 7.23
C GLU A 371 8.73 2.79 7.24
N LEU A 372 8.86 2.12 6.10
CA LEU A 372 8.93 0.67 6.02
C LEU A 372 10.19 0.14 6.73
N ALA A 373 11.34 0.77 6.53
CA ALA A 373 12.57 0.40 7.22
C ALA A 373 12.43 0.62 8.75
N ARG A 374 11.74 1.69 9.17
CA ARG A 374 11.43 1.92 10.59
C ARG A 374 10.52 0.82 11.16
N MET A 375 9.50 0.41 10.43
CA MET A 375 8.63 -0.70 10.85
C MET A 375 9.41 -2.01 11.02
N ASP A 376 10.38 -2.27 10.16
CA ASP A 376 11.23 -3.46 10.22
C ASP A 376 12.26 -3.39 11.37
N LYS A 377 12.88 -2.23 11.61
CA LYS A 377 14.00 -2.07 12.57
C LYS A 377 13.55 -1.65 13.97
N GLU A 378 12.46 -0.92 14.06
CA GLU A 378 11.88 -0.40 15.29
C GLU A 378 10.37 -0.75 15.37
N PRO A 379 10.01 -2.06 15.35
CA PRO A 379 8.61 -2.47 15.33
C PRO A 379 7.90 -2.00 16.61
N LEU A 380 6.67 -1.51 16.43
CA LEU A 380 5.85 -1.11 17.56
C LEU A 380 5.50 -2.33 18.44
N GLU A 381 5.47 -2.16 19.76
CA GLU A 381 5.04 -3.21 20.68
C GLU A 381 3.58 -3.61 20.48
N ASN A 382 2.75 -2.63 20.14
CA ASN A 382 1.33 -2.85 19.87
C ASN A 382 1.12 -3.64 18.59
N GLU A 383 0.59 -4.85 18.71
CA GLU A 383 0.39 -5.78 17.58
C GLU A 383 -0.56 -5.23 16.51
N ILE A 384 -1.58 -4.45 16.90
CA ILE A 384 -2.52 -3.84 15.96
C ILE A 384 -1.81 -2.87 15.01
N ARG A 385 -0.81 -2.15 15.52
CA ARG A 385 -0.05 -1.16 14.74
C ARG A 385 1.20 -1.73 14.07
N ARG A 386 1.70 -2.86 14.56
CA ARG A 386 2.90 -3.52 14.04
C ARG A 386 2.62 -4.32 12.77
N SER A 387 1.46 -4.96 12.71
CA SER A 387 1.13 -5.86 11.62
C SER A 387 0.65 -5.09 10.38
N PRO A 388 1.15 -5.42 9.18
CA PRO A 388 0.56 -4.93 7.94
C PRO A 388 -0.93 -5.31 7.88
N LEU A 389 -1.75 -4.38 7.45
CA LEU A 389 -3.20 -4.53 7.38
C LEU A 389 -3.59 -4.63 5.89
N LEU A 390 -4.60 -5.44 5.54
CA LEU A 390 -4.89 -5.78 4.14
C LEU A 390 -5.85 -4.80 3.46
N TYR A 391 -6.70 -4.10 4.24
CA TYR A 391 -7.78 -3.27 3.68
C TYR A 391 -7.57 -1.79 3.98
N ASN A 392 -6.44 -1.38 4.44
CA ASN A 392 -6.26 -0.34 5.41
C ASN A 392 -5.62 0.92 4.88
N ILE A 393 -5.70 1.91 5.74
CA ILE A 393 -5.23 3.28 5.68
C ILE A 393 -3.71 3.45 5.47
N PHE A 394 -2.91 2.40 5.52
CA PHE A 394 -1.46 2.54 5.32
C PHE A 394 -1.13 3.11 3.96
N ASP A 395 -1.83 2.69 2.91
CA ASP A 395 -1.64 3.20 1.56
C ASP A 395 -1.88 4.72 1.54
N THR A 396 -3.03 5.16 2.07
CA THR A 396 -3.36 6.60 2.16
C THR A 396 -2.34 7.37 2.99
N ARG A 397 -1.87 6.80 4.11
CA ARG A 397 -0.87 7.43 4.97
C ARG A 397 0.50 7.47 4.31
N ASN A 398 1.00 6.35 3.81
CA ASN A 398 2.34 6.25 3.25
C ASN A 398 2.46 7.07 1.97
N GLU A 399 1.57 6.87 1.02
CA GLU A 399 1.56 7.58 -0.25
C GLU A 399 1.22 9.07 -0.08
N GLY A 400 0.23 9.38 0.75
CA GLY A 400 -0.16 10.76 1.03
C GLY A 400 0.95 11.56 1.70
N LEU A 401 1.66 10.96 2.66
CA LEU A 401 2.77 11.60 3.32
C LEU A 401 3.99 11.72 2.41
N ALA A 402 4.33 10.66 1.67
CA ALA A 402 5.41 10.67 0.69
C ALA A 402 5.21 11.74 -0.39
N THR A 403 3.98 11.91 -0.88
CA THR A 403 3.64 12.99 -1.82
C THR A 403 3.74 14.37 -1.16
N SER A 404 3.31 14.51 0.09
CA SER A 404 3.35 15.78 0.81
C SER A 404 4.78 16.25 1.09
N VAL A 405 5.70 15.35 1.42
CA VAL A 405 7.09 15.73 1.74
C VAL A 405 7.86 16.22 0.52
N GLU A 406 7.46 15.92 -0.70
CA GLU A 406 8.06 16.50 -1.91
C GLU A 406 7.94 18.02 -1.91
N GLU A 407 6.74 18.54 -1.61
CA GLU A 407 6.51 19.99 -1.53
C GLU A 407 7.06 20.56 -0.21
N ILE A 408 6.94 19.86 0.90
CA ILE A 408 7.48 20.29 2.20
C ILE A 408 8.99 20.52 2.09
N PHE A 409 9.74 19.57 1.51
CA PHE A 409 11.19 19.72 1.36
C PHE A 409 11.56 20.84 0.40
N MET A 410 10.81 21.01 -0.69
CA MET A 410 10.96 22.15 -1.59
C MET A 410 10.79 23.48 -0.83
N GLN A 411 9.71 23.64 -0.07
CA GLN A 411 9.44 24.86 0.71
C GLN A 411 10.47 25.07 1.84
N ALA A 412 11.07 24.00 2.35
CA ALA A 412 12.15 24.08 3.34
C ALA A 412 13.53 24.38 2.75
N GLY A 413 13.63 24.60 1.42
CA GLY A 413 14.86 25.03 0.77
C GLY A 413 15.75 23.90 0.22
N ALA A 414 15.23 22.68 0.07
CA ALA A 414 16.01 21.54 -0.46
C ALA A 414 16.66 21.82 -1.83
N TYR A 415 16.09 22.74 -2.60
CA TYR A 415 16.50 23.03 -3.98
C TYR A 415 16.99 24.49 -4.18
N ASP A 416 17.21 25.25 -3.12
CA ASP A 416 17.60 26.68 -3.20
C ASP A 416 18.88 26.91 -4.02
N LYS A 417 19.82 25.95 -4.00
CA LYS A 417 21.04 25.99 -4.81
C LYS A 417 20.79 25.77 -6.32
N ASN A 418 19.65 25.21 -6.69
CA ASN A 418 19.22 25.01 -8.06
C ASN A 418 17.68 25.10 -8.15
N PRO A 419 17.12 26.32 -8.15
CA PRO A 419 15.68 26.52 -8.04
C PRO A 419 14.87 26.00 -9.23
N ARG A 420 15.49 25.69 -10.38
CA ARG A 420 14.80 24.99 -11.48
C ARG A 420 14.25 23.62 -11.09
N VAL A 421 14.76 23.00 -10.03
CA VAL A 421 14.25 21.72 -9.52
C VAL A 421 12.84 21.87 -8.94
N ASN A 422 12.46 23.07 -8.47
CA ASN A 422 11.08 23.36 -8.05
C ASN A 422 10.07 23.14 -9.19
N GLU A 423 10.49 23.41 -10.43
CA GLU A 423 9.66 23.18 -11.62
C GLU A 423 9.25 21.68 -11.72
N ILE A 424 10.20 20.76 -11.43
CA ILE A 424 9.93 19.30 -11.42
C ILE A 424 8.90 18.94 -10.35
N VAL A 425 9.01 19.50 -9.14
CA VAL A 425 8.04 19.25 -8.07
C VAL A 425 6.63 19.65 -8.51
N HIS A 426 6.47 20.82 -9.10
CA HIS A 426 5.17 21.30 -9.58
C HIS A 426 4.63 20.45 -10.74
N ILE A 427 5.50 19.97 -11.63
CA ILE A 427 5.14 19.02 -12.70
C ILE A 427 4.63 17.71 -12.09
N MET A 428 5.32 17.16 -11.08
CA MET A 428 4.92 15.94 -10.40
C MET A 428 3.57 16.09 -9.68
N LEU A 429 3.33 17.24 -9.01
CA LEU A 429 2.05 17.55 -8.37
C LEU A 429 0.92 17.64 -9.40
N ALA A 430 1.13 18.31 -10.53
CA ALA A 430 0.15 18.39 -11.61
C ALA A 430 -0.20 17.01 -12.16
N GLN A 431 0.81 16.18 -12.41
CA GLN A 431 0.63 14.82 -12.89
C GLN A 431 -0.18 13.97 -11.91
N ARG A 432 0.13 14.01 -10.60
CA ARG A 432 -0.63 13.26 -9.59
C ARG A 432 -2.07 13.72 -9.48
N ALA A 433 -2.32 15.03 -9.53
CA ALA A 433 -3.67 15.59 -9.52
C ALA A 433 -4.48 15.13 -10.74
N ALA A 434 -3.88 15.17 -11.93
CA ALA A 434 -4.51 14.69 -13.17
C ALA A 434 -4.81 13.18 -13.10
N ARG A 435 -3.84 12.36 -12.66
CA ARG A 435 -4.02 10.92 -12.47
C ARG A 435 -5.14 10.62 -11.47
N GLY A 436 -5.15 11.33 -10.34
CA GLY A 436 -6.20 11.19 -9.32
C GLY A 436 -7.59 11.51 -9.86
N LEU A 437 -7.74 12.54 -10.69
CA LEU A 437 -9.02 12.87 -11.36
C LEU A 437 -9.45 11.75 -12.31
N GLY A 438 -8.55 11.25 -13.15
CA GLY A 438 -8.83 10.13 -14.04
C GLY A 438 -9.29 8.89 -13.25
N SER A 439 -8.60 8.54 -12.16
CA SER A 439 -8.93 7.44 -11.28
C SER A 439 -10.32 7.62 -10.65
N LEU A 440 -10.64 8.79 -10.11
CA LEU A 440 -11.94 9.08 -9.51
C LEU A 440 -13.09 8.91 -10.51
N TYR A 441 -12.93 9.43 -11.73
CA TYR A 441 -13.95 9.28 -12.77
C TYR A 441 -14.11 7.82 -13.23
N ALA A 442 -13.02 7.05 -13.34
CA ALA A 442 -13.07 5.63 -13.63
C ALA A 442 -13.79 4.84 -12.52
N HIS A 443 -13.49 5.10 -11.25
CA HIS A 443 -14.18 4.49 -10.11
C HIS A 443 -15.67 4.80 -10.05
N ALA A 444 -16.07 5.98 -10.50
CA ALA A 444 -17.48 6.37 -10.60
C ALA A 444 -18.18 5.82 -11.85
N ASN A 445 -17.49 5.05 -12.70
CA ASN A 445 -17.98 4.58 -14.01
C ASN A 445 -18.40 5.71 -14.96
N MET A 446 -17.76 6.87 -14.86
CA MET A 446 -18.02 8.04 -15.69
C MET A 446 -17.11 8.09 -16.92
N LEU A 447 -15.95 7.44 -16.84
CA LEU A 447 -14.97 7.32 -17.94
C LEU A 447 -14.50 5.86 -18.03
N SER A 448 -14.18 5.44 -19.24
CA SER A 448 -13.37 4.25 -19.48
C SER A 448 -11.91 4.46 -19.03
N MET A 449 -11.13 3.39 -18.95
CA MET A 449 -9.69 3.50 -18.65
C MET A 449 -8.94 4.29 -19.74
N GLU A 450 -9.35 4.13 -21.02
CA GLU A 450 -8.77 4.90 -22.13
C GLU A 450 -9.05 6.40 -21.98
N GLU A 451 -10.29 6.78 -21.66
CA GLU A 451 -10.65 8.19 -21.46
C GLU A 451 -9.98 8.76 -20.21
N ALA A 452 -9.90 8.00 -19.12
CA ALA A 452 -9.18 8.37 -17.91
C ALA A 452 -7.69 8.58 -18.16
N GLY A 453 -7.07 7.73 -19.00
CA GLY A 453 -5.69 7.87 -19.44
C GLY A 453 -5.41 9.14 -20.25
N LYS A 454 -6.42 9.72 -20.93
CA LYS A 454 -6.26 10.99 -21.67
C LYS A 454 -6.24 12.22 -20.75
N ILE A 455 -6.69 12.08 -19.49
CA ILE A 455 -6.60 13.16 -18.48
C ILE A 455 -5.19 13.22 -17.90
N HIS A 456 -4.51 12.10 -17.86
CA HIS A 456 -3.17 11.93 -17.33
C HIS A 456 -2.09 12.15 -18.39
#